data_9ddf43f80aa68a87c194b524c75b9cf9
#
_entry.id   9ddf43f80aa68a87c194b524c75b9cf9
#
_cell.length_a   1.000
_cell.length_b   1.000
_cell.length_c   1.000
_cell.angle_alpha   90.00
_cell.angle_beta   90.00
_cell.angle_gamma   90.00
#
_symmetry.space_group_name_H-M   'P 1'
#
loop_
_entity.id
_entity.type
_entity.pdbx_description
1 polymer ?
#
loop_
_entity_poly.entity_id
_entity_poly.type
_entity_poly.pdbx_seq_one_letter_code
_entity_poly.pdbx_strand_id
1 'polypeptide(L)'
;MNKVLLQLLFLITFLAITSQAAVVDTVDTYSAAMKKNIKAVVIRPDNYASAGEMPVVYLLHGYSGNYADWVKRAPGFEKAADTFQMMIVCPDGGFGSWYWDTKDPQFQYETYVSKELVSFIDSKYKTIKDRRGRAITGLSMGGHGGLYLAFRHQDVFGAAGSMSGGVDIRPFPNNWDMAKRLGKYSENAKVWEENTVINMVHLLTPNTLSIIIDCGKEDFFFGVNENLHRELMYRNIPHDYIVRPGAHNWPYWNNAVQYQLLFMNNFFSRKEAPVK
;
A
#
# COMPACT_ATOMS: atom_id res chain seq x y z
N MET A 1 61.41 14.95 45.80
CA MET A 1 60.62 13.79 45.30
C MET A 1 59.33 14.34 44.75
N ASN A 2 59.33 14.70 43.45
CA ASN A 2 58.20 15.36 42.79
C ASN A 2 57.27 14.32 42.16
N LYS A 3 56.04 14.27 42.66
CA LYS A 3 54.98 13.48 42.04
C LYS A 3 54.39 14.29 40.88
N VAL A 4 54.72 13.91 39.63
CA VAL A 4 54.07 14.43 38.43
C VAL A 4 52.75 13.66 38.31
N LEU A 5 51.66 14.37 38.51
CA LEU A 5 50.30 13.87 38.31
C LEU A 5 49.97 13.98 36.82
N LEU A 6 50.01 12.84 36.11
CA LEU A 6 49.64 12.77 34.70
C LEU A 6 48.10 12.73 34.62
N GLN A 7 47.48 13.86 34.35
CA GLN A 7 46.07 13.94 34.02
C GLN A 7 45.87 13.50 32.57
N LEU A 8 45.37 12.26 32.41
CA LEU A 8 44.88 11.78 31.10
C LEU A 8 43.52 12.44 30.81
N LEU A 9 43.53 13.47 30.00
CA LEU A 9 42.30 14.06 29.47
C LEU A 9 41.73 13.09 28.45
N PHE A 10 40.71 12.29 28.83
CA PHE A 10 39.93 11.50 27.86
C PHE A 10 39.03 12.47 27.09
N LEU A 11 39.47 12.83 25.88
CA LEU A 11 38.65 13.58 24.92
C LEU A 11 37.62 12.62 24.34
N ILE A 12 36.45 12.50 25.00
CA ILE A 12 35.30 11.80 24.42
C ILE A 12 34.75 12.69 23.29
N THR A 13 35.20 12.46 22.07
CA THR A 13 34.53 13.01 20.88
C THR A 13 33.20 12.33 20.76
N PHE A 14 32.14 13.00 21.21
CA PHE A 14 30.78 12.67 20.84
C PHE A 14 30.65 12.90 19.33
N LEU A 15 30.85 11.86 18.53
CA LEU A 15 30.32 11.85 17.18
C LEU A 15 28.81 11.94 17.34
N ALA A 16 28.24 13.12 17.18
CA ALA A 16 26.83 13.28 16.96
C ALA A 16 26.49 12.52 15.67
N ILE A 17 26.07 11.28 15.81
CA ILE A 17 25.41 10.56 14.72
C ILE A 17 24.11 11.34 14.52
N THR A 18 24.12 12.26 13.56
CA THR A 18 22.88 12.86 13.07
C THR A 18 22.09 11.71 12.45
N SER A 19 21.18 11.13 13.22
CA SER A 19 20.17 10.24 12.67
C SER A 19 19.38 11.08 11.65
N GLN A 20 19.72 10.93 10.40
CA GLN A 20 18.95 11.49 9.32
C GLN A 20 17.66 10.67 9.27
N ALA A 21 16.53 11.32 9.22
CA ALA A 21 15.23 10.65 9.13
C ALA A 21 14.86 10.46 7.65
N ALA A 22 13.97 9.51 7.39
CA ALA A 22 13.41 9.30 6.08
C ALA A 22 12.94 10.61 5.43
N VAL A 23 13.24 10.80 4.17
CA VAL A 23 12.91 12.02 3.41
C VAL A 23 11.50 11.88 2.85
N VAL A 24 10.63 12.84 3.19
CA VAL A 24 9.24 12.88 2.75
C VAL A 24 9.07 14.01 1.73
N ASP A 25 8.86 13.66 0.47
CA ASP A 25 8.66 14.61 -0.62
C ASP A 25 7.22 14.54 -1.15
N THR A 26 6.71 15.65 -1.66
CA THR A 26 5.48 15.66 -2.47
C THR A 26 5.84 15.92 -3.93
N VAL A 27 5.35 15.08 -4.82
CA VAL A 27 5.58 15.18 -6.25
C VAL A 27 4.26 15.29 -7.01
N ASP A 28 4.30 16.00 -8.13
CA ASP A 28 3.22 16.00 -9.11
C ASP A 28 3.52 14.93 -10.17
N THR A 29 2.57 14.04 -10.40
CA THR A 29 2.61 12.99 -11.39
C THR A 29 1.54 13.26 -12.44
N TYR A 30 1.91 13.25 -13.72
CA TYR A 30 0.94 13.49 -14.78
C TYR A 30 0.25 12.19 -15.20
N SER A 31 -1.09 12.17 -15.14
CA SER A 31 -1.89 11.10 -15.73
C SER A 31 -2.30 11.49 -17.15
N ALA A 32 -1.78 10.79 -18.13
CA ALA A 32 -2.16 10.96 -19.54
C ALA A 32 -3.59 10.48 -19.80
N ALA A 33 -4.01 9.41 -19.11
CA ALA A 33 -5.37 8.88 -19.21
C ALA A 33 -6.43 9.88 -18.70
N MET A 34 -6.13 10.62 -17.62
CA MET A 34 -7.04 11.61 -17.04
C MET A 34 -6.70 13.06 -17.45
N LYS A 35 -5.58 13.29 -18.16
CA LYS A 35 -5.09 14.61 -18.60
C LYS A 35 -4.98 15.63 -17.45
N LYS A 36 -4.47 15.19 -16.30
CA LYS A 36 -4.32 16.03 -15.11
C LYS A 36 -3.08 15.64 -14.30
N ASN A 37 -2.57 16.60 -13.52
CA ASN A 37 -1.56 16.34 -12.50
C ASN A 37 -2.22 15.78 -11.25
N ILE A 38 -1.59 14.75 -10.68
CA ILE A 38 -2.02 14.07 -9.47
C ILE A 38 -0.87 14.08 -8.48
N LYS A 39 -1.10 14.48 -7.26
CA LYS A 39 -0.06 14.52 -6.22
C LYS A 39 0.19 13.13 -5.65
N ALA A 40 1.44 12.89 -5.30
CA ALA A 40 1.83 11.74 -4.49
C ALA A 40 2.88 12.15 -3.46
N VAL A 41 2.81 11.58 -2.26
CA VAL A 41 3.93 11.62 -1.32
C VAL A 41 4.86 10.46 -1.65
N VAL A 42 6.17 10.74 -1.67
CA VAL A 42 7.23 9.74 -1.83
C VAL A 42 8.13 9.81 -0.60
N ILE A 43 8.23 8.71 0.12
CA ILE A 43 9.07 8.55 1.30
C ILE A 43 10.26 7.69 0.90
N ARG A 44 11.45 8.21 1.14
CA ARG A 44 12.72 7.54 0.84
C ARG A 44 13.51 7.34 2.13
N PRO A 45 14.21 6.22 2.29
CA PRO A 45 15.13 6.03 3.41
C PRO A 45 16.19 7.13 3.45
N ASP A 46 16.75 7.40 4.63
CA ASP A 46 17.78 8.40 4.85
C ASP A 46 19.05 8.17 4.00
N ASN A 47 19.41 6.90 3.82
CA ASN A 47 20.59 6.47 3.04
C ASN A 47 20.32 6.34 1.54
N TYR A 48 19.15 6.76 1.04
CA TYR A 48 18.73 6.58 -0.37
C TYR A 48 19.80 7.03 -1.39
N ALA A 49 20.53 8.10 -1.10
CA ALA A 49 21.53 8.64 -2.02
C ALA A 49 22.66 7.63 -2.32
N SER A 50 23.10 6.87 -1.32
CA SER A 50 24.16 5.86 -1.39
C SER A 50 23.64 4.44 -1.64
N ALA A 51 22.34 4.21 -1.51
CA ALA A 51 21.73 2.90 -1.72
C ALA A 51 21.66 2.52 -3.20
N GLY A 52 21.52 1.21 -3.46
CA GLY A 52 21.18 0.66 -4.75
C GLY A 52 19.71 0.82 -5.10
N GLU A 53 19.21 -0.03 -6.01
CA GLU A 53 17.79 -0.10 -6.32
C GLU A 53 17.00 -0.62 -5.10
N MET A 54 15.85 -0.01 -4.83
CA MET A 54 15.02 -0.28 -3.66
C MET A 54 13.65 -0.82 -4.03
N PRO A 55 13.06 -1.68 -3.18
CA PRO A 55 11.67 -2.05 -3.33
C PRO A 55 10.74 -0.88 -3.00
N VAL A 56 9.51 -0.92 -3.56
CA VAL A 56 8.50 0.12 -3.43
C VAL A 56 7.20 -0.45 -2.93
N VAL A 57 6.63 0.19 -1.90
CA VAL A 57 5.25 -0.06 -1.44
C VAL A 57 4.37 1.11 -1.86
N TYR A 58 3.34 0.84 -2.65
CA TYR A 58 2.28 1.80 -2.97
C TYR A 58 1.21 1.71 -1.88
N LEU A 59 1.01 2.82 -1.13
CA LEU A 59 0.17 2.86 0.06
C LEU A 59 -1.04 3.78 -0.17
N LEU A 60 -2.19 3.18 -0.39
CA LEU A 60 -3.41 3.82 -0.84
C LEU A 60 -4.26 4.36 0.32
N HIS A 61 -4.85 5.57 0.15
CA HIS A 61 -5.76 6.17 1.12
C HIS A 61 -7.20 5.67 0.97
N GLY A 62 -8.05 5.94 1.96
CA GLY A 62 -9.47 5.61 1.96
C GLY A 62 -10.36 6.65 1.27
N TYR A 63 -11.67 6.38 1.23
CA TYR A 63 -12.68 7.31 0.73
C TYR A 63 -12.58 8.67 1.43
N SER A 64 -12.77 9.73 0.69
CA SER A 64 -12.62 11.14 1.11
C SER A 64 -11.21 11.56 1.57
N GLY A 65 -10.24 10.67 1.49
CA GLY A 65 -8.84 10.96 1.81
C GLY A 65 -8.07 11.59 0.64
N ASN A 66 -6.75 11.71 0.83
CA ASN A 66 -5.82 12.22 -0.18
C ASN A 66 -4.39 11.71 0.05
N TYR A 67 -3.46 12.05 -0.85
CA TYR A 67 -2.06 11.65 -0.82
C TYR A 67 -1.32 11.93 0.50
N ALA A 68 -1.75 12.91 1.29
CA ALA A 68 -1.07 13.34 2.52
C ALA A 68 -1.60 12.66 3.79
N ASP A 69 -2.68 11.89 3.71
CA ASP A 69 -3.35 11.35 4.88
C ASP A 69 -2.46 10.46 5.73
N TRP A 70 -1.70 9.59 5.09
CA TRP A 70 -0.80 8.69 5.81
C TRP A 70 0.24 9.45 6.64
N VAL A 71 0.91 10.44 6.04
CA VAL A 71 1.91 11.26 6.75
C VAL A 71 1.28 12.08 7.86
N LYS A 72 0.07 12.59 7.67
CA LYS A 72 -0.60 13.45 8.65
C LYS A 72 -1.25 12.70 9.80
N ARG A 73 -1.74 11.48 9.55
CA ARG A 73 -2.63 10.75 10.47
C ARG A 73 -2.03 9.47 11.04
N ALA A 74 -0.90 9.01 10.51
CA ALA A 74 -0.14 7.86 10.99
C ALA A 74 1.28 8.28 11.40
N PRO A 75 1.45 9.04 12.50
CA PRO A 75 2.74 9.60 12.88
C PRO A 75 3.77 8.50 13.13
N GLY A 76 4.94 8.66 12.54
CA GLY A 76 6.08 7.78 12.70
C GLY A 76 6.09 6.57 11.76
N PHE A 77 5.08 6.39 10.90
CA PHE A 77 5.09 5.27 9.94
C PHE A 77 6.19 5.42 8.90
N GLU A 78 6.60 6.64 8.59
CA GLU A 78 7.70 6.96 7.68
C GLU A 78 9.02 6.32 8.08
N LYS A 79 9.22 6.06 9.38
CA LYS A 79 10.39 5.34 9.91
C LYS A 79 10.51 3.91 9.35
N ALA A 80 9.40 3.34 8.87
CA ALA A 80 9.44 2.05 8.22
C ALA A 80 10.28 2.06 6.94
N ALA A 81 10.37 3.20 6.24
CA ALA A 81 11.25 3.35 5.08
C ALA A 81 12.72 3.12 5.47
N ASP A 82 13.17 3.71 6.58
CA ASP A 82 14.53 3.52 7.10
C ASP A 82 14.71 2.10 7.65
N THR A 83 13.74 1.61 8.45
CA THR A 83 13.84 0.32 9.11
C THR A 83 13.90 -0.84 8.11
N PHE A 84 13.10 -0.78 7.06
CA PHE A 84 12.94 -1.85 6.08
C PHE A 84 13.66 -1.57 4.76
N GLN A 85 14.37 -0.43 4.66
CA GLN A 85 15.10 -0.05 3.45
C GLN A 85 14.22 -0.14 2.19
N MET A 86 13.03 0.45 2.25
CA MET A 86 12.06 0.49 1.15
C MET A 86 11.56 1.91 0.90
N MET A 87 11.13 2.18 -0.31
CA MET A 87 10.39 3.39 -0.63
C MET A 87 8.90 3.18 -0.36
N ILE A 88 8.20 4.23 0.09
CA ILE A 88 6.74 4.23 0.23
C ILE A 88 6.17 5.36 -0.62
N VAL A 89 5.20 5.04 -1.47
CA VAL A 89 4.54 5.99 -2.37
C VAL A 89 3.06 6.06 -2.01
N CYS A 90 2.59 7.24 -1.60
CA CYS A 90 1.20 7.49 -1.24
C CYS A 90 0.54 8.38 -2.32
N PRO A 91 -0.08 7.82 -3.35
CA PRO A 91 -0.74 8.61 -4.39
C PRO A 91 -2.08 9.19 -3.92
N ASP A 92 -2.49 10.29 -4.54
CA ASP A 92 -3.88 10.73 -4.49
C ASP A 92 -4.73 9.82 -5.36
N GLY A 93 -5.65 9.11 -4.75
CA GLY A 93 -6.63 8.23 -5.42
C GLY A 93 -7.94 8.93 -5.73
N GLY A 94 -8.03 10.26 -5.54
CA GLY A 94 -9.27 11.01 -5.64
C GLY A 94 -10.27 10.69 -4.52
N PHE A 95 -11.27 11.54 -4.36
CA PHE A 95 -12.20 11.50 -3.24
C PHE A 95 -12.96 10.16 -3.09
N GLY A 96 -13.35 9.55 -4.21
CA GLY A 96 -14.16 8.32 -4.23
C GLY A 96 -14.02 7.57 -5.55
N SER A 97 -12.78 7.34 -6.00
CA SER A 97 -12.50 6.62 -7.24
C SER A 97 -12.61 5.10 -7.08
N TRP A 98 -12.42 4.59 -5.86
CA TRP A 98 -12.26 3.17 -5.59
C TRP A 98 -11.12 2.51 -6.38
N TYR A 99 -10.24 3.36 -6.95
CA TYR A 99 -9.12 2.96 -7.82
C TYR A 99 -9.56 2.24 -9.09
N TRP A 100 -10.76 2.50 -9.56
CA TRP A 100 -11.31 1.97 -10.80
C TRP A 100 -11.00 2.83 -12.02
N ASP A 101 -10.95 2.21 -13.18
CA ASP A 101 -11.20 2.87 -14.45
C ASP A 101 -12.70 2.83 -14.72
N THR A 102 -13.28 3.97 -15.05
CA THR A 102 -14.73 4.12 -15.27
C THR A 102 -15.03 4.68 -16.65
N LYS A 103 -16.32 4.80 -16.97
CA LYS A 103 -16.76 5.49 -18.21
C LYS A 103 -16.46 6.99 -18.17
N ASP A 104 -16.27 7.58 -17.00
CA ASP A 104 -15.84 8.96 -16.84
C ASP A 104 -14.32 9.06 -17.06
N PRO A 105 -13.86 9.81 -18.08
CA PRO A 105 -12.43 9.95 -18.37
C PRO A 105 -11.65 10.65 -17.26
N GLN A 106 -12.31 11.28 -16.27
CA GLN A 106 -11.65 11.85 -15.10
C GLN A 106 -11.38 10.82 -14.00
N PHE A 107 -11.84 9.56 -14.16
CA PHE A 107 -11.68 8.47 -13.20
C PHE A 107 -11.08 7.24 -13.89
N GLN A 108 -9.79 7.32 -14.21
CA GLN A 108 -8.97 6.23 -14.78
C GLN A 108 -7.86 5.87 -13.78
N TYR A 109 -8.27 5.53 -12.54
CA TYR A 109 -7.31 5.36 -11.43
C TYR A 109 -6.65 3.98 -11.42
N GLU A 110 -7.25 2.95 -12.04
CA GLU A 110 -6.57 1.68 -12.28
C GLU A 110 -5.38 1.89 -13.23
N THR A 111 -5.61 2.52 -14.37
CA THR A 111 -4.54 2.88 -15.33
C THR A 111 -3.49 3.79 -14.68
N TYR A 112 -3.92 4.79 -13.93
CA TYR A 112 -3.00 5.71 -13.28
C TYR A 112 -2.07 4.98 -12.31
N VAL A 113 -2.61 4.21 -11.35
CA VAL A 113 -1.78 3.60 -10.30
C VAL A 113 -0.95 2.45 -10.82
N SER A 114 -1.54 1.56 -11.66
CA SER A 114 -0.84 0.34 -12.10
C SER A 114 0.16 0.57 -13.24
N LYS A 115 0.02 1.66 -14.01
CA LYS A 115 0.87 1.92 -15.19
C LYS A 115 1.60 3.26 -15.11
N GLU A 116 0.86 4.37 -15.03
CA GLU A 116 1.43 5.70 -15.17
C GLU A 116 2.29 6.09 -13.95
N LEU A 117 1.77 5.90 -12.74
CA LEU A 117 2.50 6.16 -11.51
C LEU A 117 3.70 5.23 -11.35
N VAL A 118 3.55 3.93 -11.61
CA VAL A 118 4.67 2.96 -11.56
C VAL A 118 5.76 3.39 -12.54
N SER A 119 5.42 3.73 -13.78
CA SER A 119 6.39 4.19 -14.77
C SER A 119 7.09 5.49 -14.35
N PHE A 120 6.34 6.45 -13.78
CA PHE A 120 6.92 7.69 -13.27
C PHE A 120 7.92 7.42 -12.14
N ILE A 121 7.53 6.61 -11.14
CA ILE A 121 8.39 6.28 -10.00
C ILE A 121 9.65 5.55 -10.46
N ASP A 122 9.52 4.57 -11.35
CA ASP A 122 10.66 3.82 -11.90
C ASP A 122 11.60 4.67 -12.76
N SER A 123 11.09 5.73 -13.39
CA SER A 123 11.92 6.64 -14.18
C SER A 123 12.67 7.66 -13.33
N LYS A 124 12.08 8.05 -12.20
CA LYS A 124 12.58 9.14 -11.37
C LYS A 124 13.43 8.66 -10.19
N TYR A 125 13.24 7.44 -9.73
CA TYR A 125 13.87 6.89 -8.53
C TYR A 125 14.61 5.59 -8.81
N LYS A 126 15.55 5.24 -7.91
CA LYS A 126 16.30 3.98 -7.94
C LYS A 126 15.40 2.86 -7.40
N THR A 127 14.58 2.28 -8.25
CA THR A 127 13.62 1.23 -7.89
C THR A 127 13.96 -0.10 -8.54
N ILE A 128 13.63 -1.20 -7.87
CA ILE A 128 13.64 -2.53 -8.48
C ILE A 128 12.47 -2.58 -9.47
N LYS A 129 12.77 -2.53 -10.78
CA LYS A 129 11.80 -2.45 -11.88
C LYS A 129 11.17 -3.80 -12.23
N ASP A 130 10.81 -4.56 -11.22
CA ASP A 130 10.24 -5.89 -11.32
C ASP A 130 9.14 -6.05 -10.27
N ARG A 131 8.15 -6.92 -10.53
CA ARG A 131 7.07 -7.20 -9.58
C ARG A 131 7.56 -7.68 -8.21
N ARG A 132 8.74 -8.31 -8.16
CA ARG A 132 9.39 -8.75 -6.91
C ARG A 132 9.84 -7.59 -6.02
N GLY A 133 10.03 -6.42 -6.60
CA GLY A 133 10.34 -5.18 -5.89
C GLY A 133 9.12 -4.28 -5.69
N ARG A 134 7.88 -4.73 -6.00
CA ARG A 134 6.68 -3.89 -5.88
C ARG A 134 5.59 -4.55 -5.08
N ALA A 135 5.09 -3.81 -4.11
CA ALA A 135 3.93 -4.18 -3.31
C ALA A 135 2.90 -3.05 -3.29
N ILE A 136 1.65 -3.39 -3.04
CA ILE A 136 0.56 -2.42 -2.93
C ILE A 136 -0.35 -2.77 -1.75
N THR A 137 -0.74 -1.78 -0.97
CA THR A 137 -1.69 -1.95 0.13
C THR A 137 -2.43 -0.64 0.41
N GLY A 138 -3.40 -0.65 1.29
CA GLY A 138 -4.12 0.56 1.68
C GLY A 138 -5.22 0.29 2.70
N LEU A 139 -5.91 1.36 3.10
CA LEU A 139 -7.03 1.28 4.04
C LEU A 139 -8.38 1.51 3.36
N SER A 140 -9.43 0.82 3.79
CA SER A 140 -10.82 1.06 3.36
C SER A 140 -10.97 0.98 1.82
N MET A 141 -11.35 2.08 1.15
CA MET A 141 -11.30 2.20 -0.32
C MET A 141 -9.92 1.82 -0.88
N GLY A 142 -8.83 2.22 -0.19
CA GLY A 142 -7.46 1.84 -0.58
C GLY A 142 -7.15 0.37 -0.31
N GLY A 143 -7.78 -0.25 0.70
CA GLY A 143 -7.68 -1.69 0.93
C GLY A 143 -8.38 -2.50 -0.17
N HIS A 144 -9.53 -2.03 -0.64
CA HIS A 144 -10.14 -2.51 -1.88
C HIS A 144 -9.18 -2.33 -3.05
N GLY A 145 -8.69 -1.10 -3.26
CA GLY A 145 -7.79 -0.76 -4.38
C GLY A 145 -6.51 -1.60 -4.41
N GLY A 146 -5.90 -1.86 -3.25
CA GLY A 146 -4.68 -2.66 -3.16
C GLY A 146 -4.88 -4.08 -3.68
N LEU A 147 -5.95 -4.76 -3.26
CA LEU A 147 -6.26 -6.11 -3.75
C LEU A 147 -6.81 -6.08 -5.18
N TYR A 148 -7.70 -5.15 -5.50
CA TYR A 148 -8.28 -4.99 -6.83
C TYR A 148 -7.19 -4.84 -7.91
N LEU A 149 -6.26 -3.91 -7.68
CA LEU A 149 -5.18 -3.65 -8.63
C LEU A 149 -4.20 -4.82 -8.71
N ALA A 150 -3.81 -5.41 -7.58
CA ALA A 150 -2.84 -6.50 -7.61
C ALA A 150 -3.40 -7.79 -8.21
N PHE A 151 -4.69 -8.11 -8.00
CA PHE A 151 -5.31 -9.30 -8.61
C PHE A 151 -5.37 -9.18 -10.14
N ARG A 152 -5.57 -7.98 -10.65
CA ARG A 152 -5.66 -7.68 -12.09
C ARG A 152 -4.29 -7.45 -12.75
N HIS A 153 -3.29 -7.00 -11.98
CA HIS A 153 -1.95 -6.62 -12.46
C HIS A 153 -0.85 -7.40 -11.71
N GLN A 154 -0.94 -8.74 -11.74
CA GLN A 154 0.04 -9.63 -11.11
C GLN A 154 1.42 -9.57 -11.78
N ASP A 155 1.51 -9.05 -12.99
CA ASP A 155 2.75 -8.73 -13.70
C ASP A 155 3.46 -7.48 -13.12
N VAL A 156 2.70 -6.59 -12.46
CA VAL A 156 3.21 -5.35 -11.88
C VAL A 156 3.53 -5.50 -10.39
N PHE A 157 2.64 -6.13 -9.62
CA PHE A 157 2.76 -6.27 -8.17
C PHE A 157 3.01 -7.73 -7.77
N GLY A 158 3.98 -7.96 -6.88
CA GLY A 158 4.29 -9.27 -6.33
C GLY A 158 3.69 -9.54 -4.96
N ALA A 159 3.32 -8.47 -4.24
CA ALA A 159 2.61 -8.56 -2.95
C ALA A 159 1.48 -7.54 -2.87
N ALA A 160 0.40 -7.91 -2.19
CA ALA A 160 -0.79 -7.09 -2.01
C ALA A 160 -1.29 -7.16 -0.57
N GLY A 161 -1.85 -6.06 -0.10
CA GLY A 161 -2.46 -5.99 1.22
C GLY A 161 -3.76 -5.20 1.27
N SER A 162 -4.50 -5.40 2.35
CA SER A 162 -5.75 -4.70 2.63
C SER A 162 -5.90 -4.48 4.13
N MET A 163 -6.19 -3.26 4.53
CA MET A 163 -6.61 -2.91 5.89
C MET A 163 -8.06 -2.45 5.84
N SER A 164 -8.96 -3.19 6.47
CA SER A 164 -10.40 -2.86 6.49
C SER A 164 -10.97 -2.60 5.09
N GLY A 165 -10.59 -3.37 4.08
CA GLY A 165 -10.98 -3.13 2.70
C GLY A 165 -12.45 -3.41 2.40
N GLY A 166 -13.06 -2.61 1.53
CA GLY A 166 -14.39 -2.90 0.96
C GLY A 166 -14.31 -3.98 -0.11
N VAL A 167 -13.92 -5.20 0.27
CA VAL A 167 -13.59 -6.29 -0.66
C VAL A 167 -14.82 -6.97 -1.29
N ASP A 168 -15.99 -6.76 -0.70
CA ASP A 168 -17.28 -6.98 -1.35
C ASP A 168 -18.13 -5.71 -1.19
N ILE A 169 -18.33 -5.02 -2.32
CA ILE A 169 -19.03 -3.73 -2.35
C ILE A 169 -20.56 -3.87 -2.51
N ARG A 170 -21.05 -5.04 -2.90
CA ARG A 170 -22.47 -5.28 -3.25
C ARG A 170 -23.44 -5.06 -2.09
N PRO A 171 -23.08 -5.33 -0.81
CA PRO A 171 -23.94 -5.01 0.32
C PRO A 171 -24.15 -3.52 0.58
N PHE A 172 -23.37 -2.63 -0.07
CA PHE A 172 -23.31 -1.20 0.20
C PHE A 172 -23.62 -0.32 -1.03
N PRO A 173 -24.68 -0.60 -1.81
CA PRO A 173 -24.85 -0.03 -3.17
C PRO A 173 -25.10 1.49 -3.18
N ASN A 174 -25.45 2.08 -2.04
CA ASN A 174 -25.76 3.50 -1.92
C ASN A 174 -24.67 4.30 -1.18
N ASN A 175 -23.55 3.66 -0.84
CA ASN A 175 -22.51 4.27 -0.02
C ASN A 175 -21.31 4.76 -0.86
N TRP A 176 -20.56 5.71 -0.32
CA TRP A 176 -19.21 6.14 -0.76
C TRP A 176 -19.09 6.41 -2.27
N ASP A 177 -20.10 7.02 -2.86
CA ASP A 177 -20.16 7.42 -4.28
C ASP A 177 -19.98 6.26 -5.29
N MET A 178 -20.04 5.00 -4.86
CA MET A 178 -19.85 3.87 -5.77
C MET A 178 -20.84 3.88 -6.92
N ALA A 179 -22.13 4.17 -6.65
CA ALA A 179 -23.14 4.27 -7.70
C ALA A 179 -22.87 5.41 -8.70
N LYS A 180 -22.14 6.47 -8.30
CA LYS A 180 -21.71 7.52 -9.24
C LYS A 180 -20.63 7.01 -10.21
N ARG A 181 -19.87 5.98 -9.84
CA ARG A 181 -18.79 5.39 -10.64
C ARG A 181 -19.25 4.23 -11.49
N LEU A 182 -20.05 3.33 -10.91
CA LEU A 182 -20.46 2.07 -11.54
C LEU A 182 -21.90 2.10 -12.09
N GLY A 183 -22.66 3.17 -11.85
CA GLY A 183 -24.10 3.21 -12.03
C GLY A 183 -24.87 2.54 -10.88
N LYS A 184 -26.18 2.68 -10.84
CA LYS A 184 -27.00 2.03 -9.79
C LYS A 184 -26.85 0.51 -9.86
N TYR A 185 -26.68 -0.15 -8.73
CA TYR A 185 -26.49 -1.60 -8.65
C TYR A 185 -27.64 -2.36 -9.35
N SER A 186 -28.90 -1.96 -9.13
CA SER A 186 -30.07 -2.57 -9.74
C SER A 186 -30.09 -2.55 -11.28
N GLU A 187 -29.36 -1.62 -11.89
CA GLU A 187 -29.31 -1.43 -13.34
C GLU A 187 -27.97 -1.93 -13.95
N ASN A 188 -26.93 -2.10 -13.12
CA ASN A 188 -25.57 -2.38 -13.54
C ASN A 188 -24.91 -3.50 -12.73
N ALA A 189 -25.67 -4.50 -12.27
CA ALA A 189 -25.19 -5.55 -11.38
C ALA A 189 -23.88 -6.21 -11.89
N LYS A 190 -23.80 -6.51 -13.18
CA LYS A 190 -22.60 -7.08 -13.78
C LYS A 190 -21.35 -6.20 -13.60
N VAL A 191 -21.48 -4.88 -13.78
CA VAL A 191 -20.37 -3.94 -13.58
C VAL A 191 -19.90 -3.96 -12.12
N TRP A 192 -20.82 -4.03 -11.17
CA TRP A 192 -20.49 -4.14 -9.75
C TRP A 192 -19.76 -5.46 -9.43
N GLU A 193 -20.25 -6.57 -10.00
CA GLU A 193 -19.61 -7.88 -9.82
C GLU A 193 -18.19 -7.91 -10.38
N GLU A 194 -17.97 -7.32 -11.55
CA GLU A 194 -16.67 -7.22 -12.21
C GLU A 194 -15.67 -6.32 -11.45
N ASN A 195 -16.17 -5.43 -10.58
CA ASN A 195 -15.37 -4.50 -9.76
C ASN A 195 -15.36 -4.88 -8.27
N THR A 196 -15.80 -6.08 -7.91
CA THR A 196 -15.83 -6.62 -6.56
C THR A 196 -14.66 -7.59 -6.34
N VAL A 197 -13.77 -7.30 -5.38
CA VAL A 197 -12.52 -8.06 -5.15
C VAL A 197 -12.77 -9.55 -4.92
N ILE A 198 -13.74 -9.92 -4.08
CA ILE A 198 -14.02 -11.34 -3.78
C ILE A 198 -14.39 -12.14 -5.05
N ASN A 199 -15.00 -11.50 -6.04
CA ASN A 199 -15.33 -12.14 -7.31
C ASN A 199 -14.11 -12.35 -8.21
N MET A 200 -12.97 -11.71 -7.90
CA MET A 200 -11.72 -11.78 -8.69
C MET A 200 -10.77 -12.88 -8.22
N VAL A 201 -11.09 -13.61 -7.15
CA VAL A 201 -10.22 -14.68 -6.62
C VAL A 201 -9.91 -15.74 -7.67
N HIS A 202 -10.75 -15.92 -8.67
CA HIS A 202 -10.51 -16.81 -9.81
C HIS A 202 -9.30 -16.41 -10.69
N LEU A 203 -8.83 -15.16 -10.60
CA LEU A 203 -7.63 -14.68 -11.31
C LEU A 203 -6.33 -15.15 -10.64
N LEU A 204 -6.42 -15.62 -9.39
CA LEU A 204 -5.25 -16.00 -8.62
C LEU A 204 -4.88 -17.46 -8.86
N THR A 205 -3.57 -17.69 -8.93
CA THR A 205 -2.97 -19.01 -8.84
C THR A 205 -2.18 -19.13 -7.54
N PRO A 206 -2.17 -20.28 -6.85
CA PRO A 206 -1.41 -20.42 -5.60
C PRO A 206 0.06 -19.97 -5.76
N ASN A 207 0.54 -19.20 -4.78
CA ASN A 207 1.91 -18.67 -4.70
C ASN A 207 2.34 -17.66 -5.79
N THR A 208 1.44 -17.17 -6.64
CA THR A 208 1.79 -16.12 -7.61
C THR A 208 1.78 -14.72 -7.00
N LEU A 209 0.96 -14.47 -5.99
CA LEU A 209 0.87 -13.20 -5.27
C LEU A 209 0.94 -13.45 -3.77
N SER A 210 1.77 -12.69 -3.05
CA SER A 210 1.78 -12.70 -1.59
C SER A 210 0.68 -11.76 -1.08
N ILE A 211 -0.21 -12.26 -0.21
CA ILE A 211 -1.41 -11.53 0.20
C ILE A 211 -1.49 -11.42 1.72
N ILE A 212 -1.83 -10.22 2.22
CA ILE A 212 -2.15 -9.97 3.63
C ILE A 212 -3.47 -9.19 3.74
N ILE A 213 -4.37 -9.66 4.58
CA ILE A 213 -5.65 -9.02 4.89
C ILE A 213 -5.71 -8.76 6.38
N ASP A 214 -6.09 -7.54 6.78
CA ASP A 214 -6.18 -7.12 8.16
C ASP A 214 -7.48 -6.34 8.38
N CYS A 215 -8.33 -6.77 9.32
CA CYS A 215 -9.60 -6.12 9.60
C CYS A 215 -9.95 -6.17 11.08
N GLY A 216 -10.37 -5.03 11.63
CA GLY A 216 -10.86 -4.94 13.01
C GLY A 216 -12.17 -5.70 13.18
N LYS A 217 -12.33 -6.36 14.33
CA LYS A 217 -13.53 -7.17 14.61
C LYS A 217 -14.81 -6.34 14.71
N GLU A 218 -14.69 -5.10 15.14
CA GLU A 218 -15.79 -4.13 15.25
C GLU A 218 -15.97 -3.27 13.99
N ASP A 219 -15.21 -3.57 12.91
CA ASP A 219 -15.30 -2.88 11.63
C ASP A 219 -16.55 -3.32 10.86
N PHE A 220 -17.26 -2.37 10.25
CA PHE A 220 -18.45 -2.68 9.44
C PHE A 220 -18.12 -3.50 8.17
N PHE A 221 -16.85 -3.51 7.74
CA PHE A 221 -16.38 -4.40 6.67
C PHE A 221 -15.85 -5.75 7.17
N PHE A 222 -15.93 -6.03 8.48
CA PHE A 222 -15.40 -7.30 9.02
C PHE A 222 -15.98 -8.52 8.30
N GLY A 223 -17.30 -8.60 8.16
CA GLY A 223 -17.95 -9.75 7.54
C GLY A 223 -17.54 -10.00 6.08
N VAL A 224 -17.36 -8.94 5.29
CA VAL A 224 -16.93 -9.10 3.88
C VAL A 224 -15.46 -9.51 3.78
N ASN A 225 -14.59 -9.08 4.71
CA ASN A 225 -13.20 -9.53 4.77
C ASN A 225 -13.09 -10.98 5.26
N GLU A 226 -13.93 -11.40 6.21
CA GLU A 226 -14.01 -12.80 6.63
C GLU A 226 -14.48 -13.71 5.48
N ASN A 227 -15.43 -13.27 4.67
CA ASN A 227 -15.89 -14.00 3.50
C ASN A 227 -14.78 -14.14 2.44
N LEU A 228 -14.01 -13.07 2.20
CA LEU A 228 -12.85 -13.14 1.29
C LEU A 228 -11.79 -14.13 1.82
N HIS A 229 -11.48 -14.09 3.12
CA HIS A 229 -10.59 -15.06 3.75
C HIS A 229 -11.05 -16.51 3.49
N ARG A 230 -12.33 -16.80 3.72
CA ARG A 230 -12.89 -18.14 3.47
C ARG A 230 -12.80 -18.55 2.00
N GLU A 231 -13.07 -17.64 1.07
CA GLU A 231 -12.98 -17.91 -0.37
C GLU A 231 -11.53 -18.21 -0.80
N LEU A 232 -10.55 -17.46 -0.28
CA LEU A 232 -9.13 -17.72 -0.52
C LEU A 232 -8.70 -19.08 0.05
N MET A 233 -9.16 -19.44 1.26
CA MET A 233 -8.90 -20.76 1.83
C MET A 233 -9.53 -21.89 1.00
N TYR A 234 -10.76 -21.72 0.58
CA TYR A 234 -11.47 -22.71 -0.24
C TYR A 234 -10.73 -23.01 -1.55
N ARG A 235 -10.10 -21.98 -2.14
CA ARG A 235 -9.31 -22.11 -3.37
C ARG A 235 -7.84 -22.43 -3.14
N ASN A 236 -7.42 -22.71 -1.90
CA ASN A 236 -6.03 -22.95 -1.53
C ASN A 236 -5.07 -21.81 -1.95
N ILE A 237 -5.51 -20.57 -1.89
CA ILE A 237 -4.67 -19.39 -2.10
C ILE A 237 -4.01 -19.01 -0.77
N PRO A 238 -2.69 -19.15 -0.63
CA PRO A 238 -1.98 -18.78 0.59
C PRO A 238 -2.09 -17.28 0.86
N HIS A 239 -2.41 -16.90 2.10
CA HIS A 239 -2.51 -15.51 2.53
C HIS A 239 -2.42 -15.40 4.06
N ASP A 240 -1.97 -14.25 4.54
CA ASP A 240 -2.06 -13.90 5.96
C ASP A 240 -3.42 -13.21 6.22
N TYR A 241 -4.11 -13.64 7.28
CA TYR A 241 -5.35 -13.02 7.73
C TYR A 241 -5.23 -12.63 9.19
N ILE A 242 -5.31 -11.32 9.48
CA ILE A 242 -5.15 -10.75 10.82
C ILE A 242 -6.47 -10.15 11.26
N VAL A 243 -6.96 -10.59 12.42
CA VAL A 243 -8.14 -10.05 13.10
C VAL A 243 -7.74 -9.61 14.49
N ARG A 244 -8.07 -8.37 14.82
CA ARG A 244 -7.81 -7.78 16.14
C ARG A 244 -9.02 -6.96 16.60
N PRO A 245 -9.17 -6.70 17.92
CA PRO A 245 -10.11 -5.69 18.39
C PRO A 245 -9.85 -4.33 17.74
N GLY A 246 -10.90 -3.66 17.32
CA GLY A 246 -10.86 -2.34 16.70
C GLY A 246 -11.86 -2.18 15.57
N ALA A 247 -12.12 -0.92 15.22
CA ALA A 247 -13.16 -0.51 14.29
C ALA A 247 -12.56 0.22 13.08
N HIS A 248 -13.41 0.71 12.16
CA HIS A 248 -13.05 1.42 10.93
C HIS A 248 -12.52 2.83 11.22
N ASN A 249 -11.31 2.93 11.75
CA ASN A 249 -10.73 4.22 12.18
C ASN A 249 -9.19 4.23 12.14
N TRP A 250 -8.64 5.44 12.21
CA TRP A 250 -7.20 5.67 12.15
C TRP A 250 -6.40 5.00 13.29
N PRO A 251 -6.85 4.96 14.57
CA PRO A 251 -6.15 4.20 15.61
C PRO A 251 -5.90 2.74 15.22
N TYR A 252 -6.88 2.09 14.58
CA TYR A 252 -6.70 0.74 14.07
C TYR A 252 -5.69 0.69 12.91
N TRP A 253 -5.84 1.56 11.91
CA TRP A 253 -4.98 1.56 10.72
C TRP A 253 -3.54 1.93 11.01
N ASN A 254 -3.28 2.82 11.98
CA ASN A 254 -1.92 3.15 12.44
C ASN A 254 -1.18 1.95 13.01
N ASN A 255 -1.90 1.05 13.66
CA ASN A 255 -1.34 -0.22 14.11
C ASN A 255 -1.22 -1.21 12.93
N ALA A 256 -2.28 -1.37 12.13
CA ALA A 256 -2.34 -2.32 11.02
C ALA A 256 -1.25 -2.09 9.98
N VAL A 257 -0.94 -0.83 9.63
CA VAL A 257 0.08 -0.51 8.62
C VAL A 257 1.47 -1.06 8.97
N GLN A 258 1.81 -1.18 10.25
CA GLN A 258 3.08 -1.75 10.69
C GLN A 258 3.19 -3.23 10.29
N TYR A 259 2.12 -4.00 10.45
CA TYR A 259 2.08 -5.40 10.03
C TYR A 259 2.09 -5.55 8.51
N GLN A 260 1.41 -4.65 7.80
CA GLN A 260 1.45 -4.62 6.34
C GLN A 260 2.87 -4.39 5.84
N LEU A 261 3.58 -3.38 6.36
CA LEU A 261 4.93 -3.05 5.93
C LEU A 261 5.95 -4.14 6.33
N LEU A 262 5.79 -4.77 7.49
CA LEU A 262 6.59 -5.93 7.88
C LEU A 262 6.37 -7.11 6.92
N PHE A 263 5.13 -7.40 6.55
CA PHE A 263 4.80 -8.45 5.57
C PHE A 263 5.45 -8.16 4.21
N MET A 264 5.36 -6.91 3.73
CA MET A 264 5.99 -6.50 2.47
C MET A 264 7.52 -6.61 2.53
N ASN A 265 8.14 -6.22 3.66
CA ASN A 265 9.57 -6.42 3.87
C ASN A 265 9.97 -7.89 3.81
N ASN A 266 9.21 -8.77 4.44
CA ASN A 266 9.45 -10.21 4.38
C ASN A 266 9.31 -10.74 2.95
N PHE A 267 8.36 -10.21 2.16
CA PHE A 267 8.23 -10.55 0.75
C PHE A 267 9.47 -10.12 -0.04
N PHE A 268 9.92 -8.87 0.08
CA PHE A 268 11.09 -8.35 -0.62
C PHE A 268 12.40 -9.04 -0.24
N SER A 269 12.50 -9.56 0.96
CA SER A 269 13.68 -10.25 1.49
C SER A 269 13.76 -11.73 1.08
N ARG A 270 12.75 -12.27 0.41
CA ARG A 270 12.78 -13.68 -0.03
C ARG A 270 13.86 -13.87 -1.09
N LYS A 271 14.87 -14.67 -0.75
CA LYS A 271 15.76 -15.24 -1.78
C LYS A 271 14.94 -16.23 -2.58
N GLU A 272 14.99 -16.12 -3.91
CA GLU A 272 14.40 -17.18 -4.76
C GLU A 272 14.95 -18.53 -4.33
N ALA A 273 14.07 -19.45 -3.97
CA ALA A 273 14.48 -20.84 -3.92
C ALA A 273 14.93 -21.22 -5.35
N PRO A 274 16.08 -21.88 -5.52
CA PRO A 274 16.49 -22.32 -6.85
C PRO A 274 15.35 -23.13 -7.46
N VAL A 275 14.95 -22.74 -8.66
CA VAL A 275 13.96 -23.48 -9.45
C VAL A 275 14.51 -24.91 -9.60
N LYS A 276 13.83 -25.87 -8.98
CA LYS A 276 14.16 -27.30 -9.11
C LYS A 276 13.66 -27.81 -10.43
#